data_a21b3752690b2661eb8000b0a41dc6e1
#
_entry.id   a21b3752690b2661eb8000b0a41dc6e1
#
_cell.length_a   1.000
_cell.length_b   1.000
_cell.length_c   1.000
_cell.angle_alpha   90.00
_cell.angle_beta   90.00
_cell.angle_gamma   90.00
#
_symmetry.space_group_name_H-M   'P 1'
#
loop_
_entity.id
_entity.type
_entity.pdbx_description
1 polymer ?
#
loop_
_entity_poly.entity_id
_entity_poly.type
_entity_poly.pdbx_seq_one_letter_code
_entity_poly.pdbx_strand_id
1 'polypeptide(L)'
;MGLIDPVLWERRREDPAAIEAELRGPKGRGWIMRWLPSRAHDNGMFLIFSNGIGIDDDEVRTGNAMILDPYGEILVETGRADDDMIIAELDGETIPTSSGRRWLDARRPELYRPLCVPTGRERDTRSVRFDE
;
A
#
# COMPACT_ATOMS: atom_id res chain seq x y z
N MET A 1 -7.22 -7.88 -12.98
CA MET A 1 -8.13 -7.48 -11.88
C MET A 1 -9.03 -6.42 -12.47
N GLY A 2 -10.36 -6.55 -12.37
CA GLY A 2 -11.28 -5.59 -13.00
C GLY A 2 -11.20 -4.21 -12.32
N LEU A 3 -11.47 -3.16 -13.09
CA LEU A 3 -11.54 -1.78 -12.59
C LEU A 3 -12.83 -1.58 -11.79
N ILE A 4 -12.87 -0.55 -10.96
CA ILE A 4 -14.09 -0.09 -10.31
C ILE A 4 -14.93 0.63 -11.37
N ASP A 5 -16.25 0.36 -11.39
CA ASP A 5 -17.15 0.99 -12.33
C ASP A 5 -17.25 2.51 -12.07
N PRO A 6 -16.88 3.35 -13.04
CA PRO A 6 -16.98 4.80 -12.90
C PRO A 6 -18.39 5.30 -12.55
N VAL A 7 -19.44 4.60 -12.96
CA VAL A 7 -20.84 4.95 -12.62
C VAL A 7 -21.08 4.93 -11.12
N LEU A 8 -20.44 3.99 -10.37
CA LEU A 8 -20.52 3.98 -8.91
C LEU A 8 -19.89 5.24 -8.30
N TRP A 9 -18.77 5.68 -8.87
CA TRP A 9 -18.11 6.91 -8.44
C TRP A 9 -18.97 8.16 -8.71
N GLU A 10 -19.57 8.25 -9.87
CA GLU A 10 -20.45 9.39 -10.21
C GLU A 10 -21.63 9.52 -9.25
N ARG A 11 -22.18 8.37 -8.83
CA ARG A 11 -23.32 8.29 -7.90
C ARG A 11 -22.93 8.33 -6.43
N ARG A 12 -21.67 8.54 -6.08
CA ARG A 12 -21.16 8.46 -4.69
C ARG A 12 -21.84 9.37 -3.69
N ARG A 13 -22.42 10.49 -4.17
CA ARG A 13 -23.18 11.41 -3.31
C ARG A 13 -24.60 10.93 -3.04
N GLU A 14 -25.17 10.14 -3.94
CA GLU A 14 -26.51 9.56 -3.82
C GLU A 14 -26.47 8.28 -3.00
N ASP A 15 -25.46 7.45 -3.24
CA ASP A 15 -25.25 6.17 -2.55
C ASP A 15 -23.76 5.98 -2.19
N PRO A 16 -23.28 6.66 -1.13
CA PRO A 16 -21.90 6.52 -0.71
C PRO A 16 -21.57 5.10 -0.23
N ALA A 17 -22.55 4.37 0.29
CA ALA A 17 -22.32 3.02 0.82
C ALA A 17 -21.97 2.04 -0.30
N ALA A 18 -22.56 2.16 -1.48
CA ALA A 18 -22.27 1.27 -2.60
C ALA A 18 -20.81 1.41 -3.07
N ILE A 19 -20.35 2.64 -3.30
CA ILE A 19 -18.96 2.86 -3.73
C ILE A 19 -17.97 2.51 -2.62
N GLU A 20 -18.24 2.85 -1.36
CA GLU A 20 -17.36 2.52 -0.24
C GLU A 20 -17.23 1.01 -0.03
N ALA A 21 -18.31 0.24 -0.26
CA ALA A 21 -18.24 -1.22 -0.24
C ALA A 21 -17.29 -1.76 -1.32
N GLU A 22 -17.32 -1.18 -2.52
CA GLU A 22 -16.42 -1.56 -3.61
C GLU A 22 -14.96 -1.16 -3.30
N LEU A 23 -14.74 0.05 -2.74
CA LEU A 23 -13.41 0.51 -2.30
C LEU A 23 -12.80 -0.38 -1.21
N ARG A 24 -13.63 -0.91 -0.30
CA ARG A 24 -13.20 -1.90 0.73
C ARG A 24 -13.01 -3.31 0.18
N GLY A 25 -13.55 -3.57 -0.99
CA GLY A 25 -13.53 -4.87 -1.65
C GLY A 25 -12.16 -5.29 -2.19
N PRO A 26 -12.13 -6.41 -2.95
CA PRO A 26 -10.89 -7.01 -3.48
C PRO A 26 -10.08 -6.11 -4.39
N LYS A 27 -10.72 -5.13 -5.06
CA LYS A 27 -10.08 -4.22 -6.00
C LYS A 27 -9.40 -3.03 -5.31
N GLY A 28 -9.91 -2.62 -4.14
CA GLY A 28 -9.38 -1.51 -3.34
C GLY A 28 -8.57 -2.02 -2.15
N ARG A 29 -9.13 -1.90 -0.96
CA ARG A 29 -8.45 -2.31 0.30
C ARG A 29 -7.91 -3.74 0.25
N GLY A 30 -8.69 -4.67 -0.28
CA GLY A 30 -8.26 -6.07 -0.37
C GLY A 30 -7.02 -6.28 -1.23
N TRP A 31 -6.78 -5.44 -2.24
CA TRP A 31 -5.53 -5.44 -3.00
C TRP A 31 -4.36 -4.91 -2.18
N ILE A 32 -4.54 -3.79 -1.48
CA ILE A 32 -3.50 -3.16 -0.63
C ILE A 32 -3.07 -4.12 0.48
N MET A 33 -4.01 -4.82 1.11
CA MET A 33 -3.75 -5.77 2.19
C MET A 33 -2.93 -7.00 1.78
N ARG A 34 -2.76 -7.26 0.48
CA ARG A 34 -1.90 -8.36 0.01
C ARG A 34 -0.41 -8.09 0.20
N TRP A 35 -0.01 -6.84 0.34
CA TRP A 35 1.40 -6.48 0.32
C TRP A 35 1.80 -5.38 1.33
N LEU A 36 0.91 -4.44 1.66
CA LEU A 36 1.28 -3.28 2.46
C LEU A 36 1.66 -3.63 3.92
N PRO A 37 0.90 -4.47 4.65
CA PRO A 37 1.28 -4.86 6.01
C PRO A 37 2.64 -5.55 6.07
N SER A 38 2.95 -6.41 5.11
CA SER A 38 4.26 -7.07 5.05
C SER A 38 5.40 -6.08 4.86
N ARG A 39 5.18 -4.98 4.13
CA ARG A 39 6.21 -3.93 3.95
C ARG A 39 6.54 -3.24 5.27
N ALA A 40 5.58 -2.95 6.11
CA ALA A 40 5.80 -2.42 7.44
C ALA A 40 6.50 -3.45 8.34
N HIS A 41 5.94 -4.65 8.42
CA HIS A 41 6.43 -5.75 9.26
C HIS A 41 7.86 -6.18 8.92
N ASP A 42 8.15 -6.49 7.66
CA ASP A 42 9.44 -7.04 7.23
C ASP A 42 10.59 -6.03 7.37
N ASN A 43 10.27 -4.74 7.31
CA ASN A 43 11.23 -3.66 7.46
C ASN A 43 11.27 -3.06 8.87
N GLY A 44 10.33 -3.45 9.75
CA GLY A 44 10.25 -2.95 11.12
C GLY A 44 10.10 -1.43 11.19
N MET A 45 9.19 -0.87 10.42
CA MET A 45 8.97 0.56 10.30
C MET A 45 7.49 0.93 10.29
N PHE A 46 7.18 2.14 10.74
CA PHE A 46 5.87 2.73 10.45
C PHE A 46 5.74 2.94 8.95
N LEU A 47 4.54 2.68 8.42
CA LEU A 47 4.23 2.92 7.03
C LEU A 47 2.99 3.81 6.93
N ILE A 48 3.15 4.98 6.31
CA ILE A 48 2.07 5.91 6.03
C ILE A 48 1.77 5.80 4.53
N PHE A 49 0.61 5.26 4.22
CA PHE A 49 0.14 5.09 2.86
C PHE A 49 -0.94 6.13 2.54
N SER A 50 -0.63 7.02 1.60
CA SER A 50 -1.57 7.97 1.02
C SER A 50 -1.83 7.57 -0.42
N ASN A 51 -3.08 7.59 -0.84
CA ASN A 51 -3.47 7.20 -2.19
C ASN A 51 -4.53 8.17 -2.75
N GLY A 52 -4.54 8.35 -4.05
CA GLY A 52 -5.54 9.15 -4.73
C GLY A 52 -6.93 8.53 -4.63
N ILE A 53 -7.95 9.38 -4.53
CA ILE A 53 -9.35 9.00 -4.59
C ILE A 53 -10.01 9.79 -5.72
N GLY A 54 -10.86 9.15 -6.52
CA GLY A 54 -11.55 9.79 -7.62
C GLY A 54 -11.21 9.21 -8.99
N ILE A 55 -11.72 9.83 -10.03
CA ILE A 55 -11.44 9.44 -11.41
C ILE A 55 -10.11 10.08 -11.85
N ASP A 56 -9.22 9.24 -12.39
CA ASP A 56 -7.96 9.62 -13.01
C ASP A 56 -7.86 8.87 -14.34
N ASP A 57 -7.93 9.61 -15.44
CA ASP A 57 -8.21 9.07 -16.76
C ASP A 57 -9.51 8.24 -16.76
N ASP A 58 -9.41 6.95 -17.12
CA ASP A 58 -10.55 6.02 -17.16
C ASP A 58 -10.64 5.13 -15.91
N GLU A 59 -9.84 5.39 -14.87
CA GLU A 59 -9.78 4.57 -13.68
C GLU A 59 -10.30 5.30 -12.44
N VAL A 60 -11.06 4.60 -11.60
CA VAL A 60 -11.39 5.07 -10.26
C VAL A 60 -10.26 4.71 -9.32
N ARG A 61 -9.54 5.73 -8.84
CA ARG A 61 -8.54 5.59 -7.78
C ARG A 61 -9.21 5.24 -6.46
N THR A 62 -8.67 4.26 -5.76
CA THR A 62 -9.39 3.58 -4.67
C THR A 62 -9.23 4.21 -3.30
N GLY A 63 -8.39 5.24 -3.16
CA GLY A 63 -8.12 5.82 -1.84
C GLY A 63 -7.54 4.79 -0.88
N ASN A 64 -8.24 4.55 0.24
CA ASN A 64 -7.81 3.62 1.29
C ASN A 64 -6.49 4.03 1.95
N ALA A 65 -6.35 5.30 2.34
CA ALA A 65 -5.19 5.72 3.10
C ALA A 65 -5.15 4.98 4.45
N MET A 66 -3.94 4.60 4.90
CA MET A 66 -3.76 3.91 6.17
C MET A 66 -2.37 4.17 6.78
N ILE A 67 -2.31 4.05 8.10
CA ILE A 67 -1.07 4.13 8.87
C ILE A 67 -0.90 2.79 9.59
N LEU A 68 0.25 2.17 9.39
CA LEU A 68 0.60 0.87 9.99
C LEU A 68 1.79 1.04 10.94
N ASP A 69 1.82 0.20 11.95
CA ASP A 69 2.93 0.10 12.88
C ASP A 69 4.06 -0.84 12.37
N PRO A 70 5.21 -0.91 13.08
CA PRO A 70 6.32 -1.80 12.71
C PRO A 70 6.03 -3.31 12.78
N TYR A 71 4.87 -3.71 13.29
CA TYR A 71 4.39 -5.10 13.29
C TYR A 71 3.42 -5.38 12.13
N GLY A 72 3.10 -4.36 11.31
CA GLY A 72 2.16 -4.48 10.20
C GLY A 72 0.70 -4.34 10.61
N GLU A 73 0.44 -3.95 11.86
CA GLU A 73 -0.92 -3.69 12.35
C GLU A 73 -1.40 -2.32 11.90
N ILE A 74 -2.67 -2.22 11.54
CA ILE A 74 -3.27 -0.97 11.10
C ILE A 74 -3.64 -0.14 12.35
N LEU A 75 -2.99 1.00 12.50
CA LEU A 75 -3.32 1.96 13.57
C LEU A 75 -4.58 2.76 13.24
N VAL A 76 -4.69 3.18 11.98
CA VAL A 76 -5.85 3.92 11.48
C VAL A 76 -5.94 3.78 9.97
N GLU A 77 -7.16 3.75 9.46
CA GLU A 77 -7.43 3.73 8.01
C GLU A 77 -8.71 4.50 7.68
N THR A 78 -8.85 4.88 6.40
CA THR A 78 -10.10 5.40 5.85
C THR A 78 -10.47 4.65 4.59
N GLY A 79 -11.74 4.47 4.34
CA GLY A 79 -12.31 3.91 3.10
C GLY A 79 -13.45 4.76 2.59
N ARG A 80 -13.41 6.08 2.88
CA ARG A 80 -14.41 7.03 2.38
C ARG A 80 -14.23 7.29 0.89
N ALA A 81 -15.33 7.50 0.22
CA ALA A 81 -15.37 7.88 -1.19
C ALA A 81 -15.31 9.42 -1.37
N ASP A 82 -14.43 10.06 -0.62
CA ASP A 82 -14.19 11.50 -0.63
C ASP A 82 -12.80 11.79 -0.05
N ASP A 83 -12.35 13.05 -0.15
CA ASP A 83 -11.16 13.52 0.53
C ASP A 83 -11.31 13.27 2.04
N ASP A 84 -10.26 12.74 2.64
CA ASP A 84 -10.24 12.43 4.06
C ASP A 84 -8.84 12.56 4.64
N MET A 85 -8.77 12.74 5.95
CA MET A 85 -7.52 12.85 6.69
C MET A 85 -7.55 11.91 7.89
N ILE A 86 -6.50 11.11 8.01
CA ILE A 86 -6.30 10.21 9.16
C ILE A 86 -5.09 10.65 9.97
N ILE A 87 -5.16 10.47 11.29
CA ILE A 87 -4.11 10.85 12.23
C ILE A 87 -3.89 9.69 13.20
N ALA A 88 -2.64 9.37 13.49
CA ALA A 88 -2.26 8.39 14.51
C ALA A 88 -1.07 8.90 15.34
N GLU A 89 -1.01 8.46 16.58
CA GLU A 89 0.18 8.56 17.41
C GLU A 89 1.14 7.42 17.08
N LEU A 90 2.42 7.74 16.89
CA LEU A 90 3.45 6.78 16.52
C LEU A 90 4.42 6.60 17.68
N ASP A 91 4.37 5.45 18.35
CA ASP A 91 5.32 5.11 19.41
C ASP A 91 6.63 4.58 18.83
N GLY A 92 7.66 5.43 18.79
CA GLY A 92 8.98 5.09 18.27
C GLY A 92 9.66 3.92 18.96
N GLU A 93 9.31 3.60 20.22
CA GLU A 93 9.88 2.49 20.98
C GLU A 93 9.48 1.11 20.42
N THR A 94 8.46 1.06 19.56
CA THR A 94 8.06 -0.16 18.87
C THR A 94 9.05 -0.58 17.76
N ILE A 95 9.82 0.36 17.20
CA ILE A 95 10.76 0.08 16.11
C ILE A 95 11.86 -0.90 16.54
N PRO A 96 12.64 -0.63 17.60
CA PRO A 96 13.75 -1.51 17.98
C PRO A 96 13.29 -2.91 18.44
N THR A 97 12.04 -3.05 18.87
CA THR A 97 11.49 -4.33 19.35
C THR A 97 10.83 -5.15 18.23
N SER A 98 10.58 -4.55 17.08
CA SER A 98 9.91 -5.22 15.96
C SER A 98 10.73 -6.37 15.37
N SER A 99 10.02 -7.36 14.81
CA SER A 99 10.66 -8.52 14.17
C SER A 99 11.49 -8.12 12.95
N GLY A 100 10.94 -7.24 12.12
CA GLY A 100 11.62 -6.76 10.91
C GLY A 100 12.94 -6.06 11.23
N ARG A 101 12.98 -5.24 12.28
CA ARG A 101 14.22 -4.58 12.72
C ARG A 101 15.28 -5.59 13.13
N ARG A 102 14.92 -6.60 13.91
CA ARG A 102 15.84 -7.68 14.31
C ARG A 102 16.36 -8.46 13.10
N TRP A 103 15.53 -8.72 12.08
CA TRP A 103 15.96 -9.39 10.86
C TRP A 103 16.92 -8.55 10.03
N LEU A 104 16.68 -7.24 9.94
CA LEU A 104 17.59 -6.31 9.27
C LEU A 104 18.96 -6.27 9.95
N ASP A 105 19.00 -6.31 11.28
CA ASP A 105 20.23 -6.32 12.04
C ASP A 105 20.98 -7.67 11.91
N ALA A 106 20.25 -8.77 11.68
CA ALA A 106 20.79 -10.11 11.45
C ALA A 106 21.15 -10.42 9.99
N ARG A 107 21.11 -9.43 9.09
CA ARG A 107 21.46 -9.63 7.68
C ARG A 107 22.86 -10.20 7.52
N ARG A 108 23.01 -10.99 6.47
CA ARG A 108 24.28 -11.61 6.02
C ARG A 108 24.75 -10.96 4.70
N PRO A 109 25.28 -9.71 4.71
CA PRO A 109 25.63 -8.98 3.48
C PRO A 109 26.62 -9.74 2.59
N GLU A 110 27.49 -10.57 3.18
CA GLU A 110 28.44 -11.40 2.48
C GLU A 110 27.80 -12.41 1.52
N LEU A 111 26.53 -12.76 1.74
CA LEU A 111 25.77 -13.68 0.89
C LEU A 111 25.07 -12.99 -0.28
N TYR A 112 24.97 -11.67 -0.25
CA TYR A 112 24.17 -10.91 -1.25
C TYR A 112 24.96 -10.53 -2.49
N ARG A 113 26.28 -10.77 -2.51
CA ARG A 113 27.12 -10.41 -3.66
C ARG A 113 26.57 -10.90 -5.01
N PRO A 114 26.06 -12.15 -5.14
CA PRO A 114 25.48 -12.61 -6.41
C PRO A 114 24.29 -11.77 -6.90
N LEU A 115 23.55 -11.15 -5.97
CA LEU A 115 22.40 -10.29 -6.31
C LEU A 115 22.83 -8.91 -6.85
N CYS A 116 24.09 -8.53 -6.62
CA CYS A 116 24.67 -7.26 -7.08
C CYS A 116 25.44 -7.40 -8.40
N VAL A 117 25.53 -8.61 -8.93
CA VAL A 117 26.21 -8.88 -10.21
C VAL A 117 25.19 -8.75 -11.35
N PRO A 118 25.42 -7.85 -12.31
CA PRO A 118 24.53 -7.73 -13.46
C PRO A 118 24.41 -9.05 -14.21
N THR A 119 23.18 -9.47 -14.52
CA THR A 119 22.89 -10.67 -15.28
C THR A 119 22.79 -10.39 -16.77
N GLY A 120 22.74 -9.10 -17.16
CA GLY A 120 22.49 -8.64 -18.52
C GLY A 120 21.00 -8.74 -18.93
N ARG A 121 20.12 -9.08 -17.98
CA ARG A 121 18.66 -9.16 -18.18
C ARG A 121 17.91 -8.02 -17.49
N GLU A 122 18.66 -7.19 -16.75
CA GLU A 122 18.10 -6.05 -16.06
C GLU A 122 17.55 -5.05 -17.08
N ARG A 123 16.34 -4.60 -16.82
CA ARG A 123 15.64 -3.59 -17.60
C ARG A 123 15.26 -2.45 -16.65
N ASP A 124 15.27 -1.24 -17.16
CA ASP A 124 14.77 -0.13 -16.34
C ASP A 124 13.26 -0.29 -16.09
N THR A 125 12.81 0.30 -15.00
CA THR A 125 11.41 0.15 -14.54
C THR A 125 10.40 0.63 -15.59
N ARG A 126 10.77 1.66 -16.36
CA ARG A 126 9.91 2.20 -17.40
C ARG A 126 9.76 1.22 -18.56
N SER A 127 10.87 0.65 -19.03
CA SER A 127 10.85 -0.35 -20.12
C SER A 127 10.04 -1.60 -19.73
N VAL A 128 10.12 -2.03 -18.46
CA VAL A 128 9.33 -3.19 -17.98
C VAL A 128 7.84 -2.87 -17.89
N ARG A 129 7.49 -1.63 -17.51
CA ARG A 129 6.10 -1.25 -17.27
C ARG A 129 5.35 -0.86 -18.55
N PHE A 130 6.05 -0.31 -19.51
CA PHE A 130 5.48 0.27 -20.72
C PHE A 130 6.05 -0.36 -22.00
N ASP A 131 6.46 -1.64 -21.93
CA ASP A 131 6.80 -2.39 -23.14
C ASP A 131 5.57 -2.47 -24.04
N GLU A 132 5.62 -1.72 -25.11
CA GLU A 132 4.80 -1.88 -26.29
C GLU A 132 5.44 -2.90 -27.24
#